data_c5b33d73d039565a2d5cc896c7251650
#
_entry.id   c5b33d73d039565a2d5cc896c7251650
#
_cell.length_a   1.000
_cell.length_b   1.000
_cell.length_c   1.000
_cell.angle_alpha   90.00
_cell.angle_beta   90.00
_cell.angle_gamma   90.00
#
_symmetry.space_group_name_H-M   'P 1'
#
loop_
_entity.id
_entity.type
_entity.pdbx_description
1 polymer ?
#
loop_
_entity_poly.entity_id
_entity_poly.type
_entity_poly.pdbx_seq_one_letter_code
_entity_poly.pdbx_strand_id
1 'polypeptide(L)'
;MWVLILGLVVFLGLHSLRIFADDWRSRQLARLGVKRWKGLYALVALIGLVLICWGFVLARQHPLPLYSPAPFWRHLNALFMLVAFVLFFAARVPRNHIKAKLGHPQLLAVKVWAVGHLLATGMLRDVLLFGSFLLWAVVLFAVSRRRDRRLGTVRPAGTLKGDALTVLVGVVVWLAFAFWLHQWLFGVNPLT
;
A
#
# COMPACT_ATOMS: atom_id res chain seq x y z
N MET A 1 -8.48 6.55 18.63
CA MET A 1 -8.04 5.21 18.20
C MET A 1 -9.12 4.41 17.47
N TRP A 2 -10.37 4.35 17.97
CA TRP A 2 -11.45 3.56 17.36
C TRP A 2 -11.80 3.93 15.92
N VAL A 3 -11.78 5.22 15.57
CA VAL A 3 -12.04 5.68 14.19
C VAL A 3 -10.99 5.13 13.21
N LEU A 4 -9.71 5.09 13.63
CA LEU A 4 -8.64 4.50 12.83
C LEU A 4 -8.87 2.99 12.61
N ILE A 5 -9.22 2.27 13.68
CA ILE A 5 -9.51 0.82 13.60
C ILE A 5 -10.70 0.57 12.68
N LEU A 6 -11.79 1.34 12.83
CA LEU A 6 -12.96 1.23 11.95
C LEU A 6 -12.59 1.48 10.48
N GLY A 7 -11.81 2.51 10.21
CA GLY A 7 -11.33 2.81 8.86
C GLY A 7 -10.49 1.67 8.27
N LEU A 8 -9.58 1.10 9.06
CA LEU A 8 -8.77 -0.06 8.65
C LEU A 8 -9.64 -1.28 8.35
N VAL A 9 -10.63 -1.58 9.20
CA VAL A 9 -11.56 -2.70 8.98
C VAL A 9 -12.36 -2.50 7.69
N VAL A 10 -12.91 -1.31 7.45
CA VAL A 10 -13.68 -1.02 6.24
C VAL A 10 -12.78 -1.09 5.01
N PHE A 11 -11.63 -0.42 5.02
CA PHE A 11 -10.74 -0.33 3.88
C PHE A 11 -10.10 -1.69 3.54
N LEU A 12 -9.43 -2.31 4.50
CA LEU A 12 -8.74 -3.58 4.29
C LEU A 12 -9.73 -4.75 4.14
N GLY A 13 -10.86 -4.71 4.83
CA GLY A 13 -11.95 -5.68 4.67
C GLY A 13 -12.47 -5.70 3.24
N LEU A 14 -12.79 -4.53 2.68
CA LEU A 14 -13.19 -4.41 1.28
C LEU A 14 -12.13 -4.95 0.31
N HIS A 15 -10.86 -4.58 0.53
CA HIS A 15 -9.74 -5.04 -0.29
C HIS A 15 -9.41 -6.54 -0.12
N SER A 16 -9.91 -7.14 0.95
CA SER A 16 -9.78 -8.57 1.25
C SER A 16 -10.88 -9.44 0.63
N LEU A 17 -11.91 -8.87 -0.01
CA LEU A 17 -12.98 -9.64 -0.66
C LEU A 17 -12.44 -10.68 -1.64
N ARG A 18 -11.33 -10.39 -2.30
CA ARG A 18 -10.69 -11.31 -3.23
C ARG A 18 -9.90 -12.43 -2.54
N ILE A 19 -9.70 -12.34 -1.24
CA ILE A 19 -9.05 -13.37 -0.41
C ILE A 19 -10.10 -14.35 0.10
N PHE A 20 -11.18 -13.83 0.68
CA PHE A 20 -12.12 -14.61 1.46
C PHE A 20 -13.48 -14.85 0.77
N ALA A 21 -13.84 -14.02 -0.21
CA ALA A 21 -15.18 -14.00 -0.82
C ALA A 21 -15.13 -13.74 -2.34
N ASP A 22 -14.20 -14.37 -3.08
CA ASP A 22 -14.02 -14.13 -4.53
C ASP A 22 -15.26 -14.58 -5.33
N ASP A 23 -15.91 -15.68 -4.95
CA ASP A 23 -17.14 -16.15 -5.59
C ASP A 23 -18.31 -15.20 -5.36
N TRP A 24 -18.48 -14.71 -4.13
CA TRP A 24 -19.50 -13.70 -3.83
C TRP A 24 -19.25 -12.42 -4.63
N ARG A 25 -18.01 -11.94 -4.63
CA ARG A 25 -17.60 -10.77 -5.42
C ARG A 25 -17.91 -10.98 -6.91
N SER A 26 -17.62 -12.14 -7.45
CA SER A 26 -17.87 -12.48 -8.86
C SER A 26 -19.37 -12.48 -9.18
N ARG A 27 -20.21 -13.04 -8.29
CA ARG A 27 -21.67 -12.98 -8.41
C ARG A 27 -22.20 -11.54 -8.37
N GLN A 28 -21.69 -10.69 -7.45
CA GLN A 28 -22.09 -9.29 -7.38
C GLN A 28 -21.67 -8.51 -8.63
N LEU A 29 -20.49 -8.78 -9.14
CA LEU A 29 -19.98 -8.17 -10.37
C LEU A 29 -20.87 -8.54 -11.58
N ALA A 30 -21.29 -9.80 -11.69
CA ALA A 30 -22.20 -10.26 -12.73
C ALA A 30 -23.59 -9.61 -12.59
N ARG A 31 -24.11 -9.47 -11.35
CA ARG A 31 -25.44 -8.91 -11.06
C ARG A 31 -25.52 -7.39 -11.29
N LEU A 32 -24.53 -6.64 -10.81
CA LEU A 32 -24.54 -5.17 -10.84
C LEU A 32 -23.93 -4.58 -12.10
N GLY A 33 -23.13 -5.37 -12.81
CA GLY A 33 -22.29 -4.90 -13.91
C GLY A 33 -21.04 -4.16 -13.43
N VAL A 34 -20.06 -4.06 -14.33
CA VAL A 34 -18.71 -3.52 -14.01
C VAL A 34 -18.74 -2.09 -13.50
N LYS A 35 -19.56 -1.22 -14.12
CA LYS A 35 -19.59 0.23 -13.76
C LYS A 35 -20.14 0.45 -12.35
N ARG A 36 -21.31 -0.11 -12.04
CA ARG A 36 -21.95 0.04 -10.71
C ARG A 36 -21.10 -0.62 -9.61
N TRP A 37 -20.56 -1.82 -9.86
CA TRP A 37 -19.66 -2.47 -8.93
C TRP A 37 -18.43 -1.61 -8.60
N LYS A 38 -17.74 -1.07 -9.63
CA LYS A 38 -16.59 -0.19 -9.43
C LYS A 38 -16.95 1.08 -8.66
N GLY A 39 -18.12 1.68 -8.93
CA GLY A 39 -18.59 2.86 -8.22
C GLY A 39 -18.81 2.60 -6.73
N LEU A 40 -19.56 1.54 -6.39
CA LEU A 40 -19.80 1.13 -4.98
C LEU A 40 -18.49 0.77 -4.27
N TYR A 41 -17.62 0.01 -4.94
CA TYR A 41 -16.31 -0.35 -4.42
C TYR A 41 -15.47 0.90 -4.11
N ALA A 42 -15.41 1.85 -5.05
CA ALA A 42 -14.66 3.09 -4.89
C ALA A 42 -15.23 3.95 -3.75
N LEU A 43 -16.56 4.04 -3.62
CA LEU A 43 -17.22 4.78 -2.54
C LEU A 43 -16.87 4.21 -1.17
N VAL A 44 -17.01 2.89 -0.98
CA VAL A 44 -16.69 2.24 0.30
C VAL A 44 -15.18 2.34 0.60
N ALA A 45 -14.31 2.19 -0.42
CA ALA A 45 -12.88 2.38 -0.28
C ALA A 45 -12.54 3.82 0.15
N LEU A 46 -13.20 4.82 -0.43
CA LEU A 46 -13.01 6.23 -0.08
C LEU A 46 -13.46 6.52 1.36
N ILE A 47 -14.63 6.00 1.77
CA ILE A 47 -15.10 6.11 3.17
C ILE A 47 -14.08 5.52 4.12
N GLY A 48 -13.60 4.29 3.84
CA GLY A 48 -12.55 3.65 4.65
C GLY A 48 -11.27 4.48 4.74
N LEU A 49 -10.81 5.03 3.60
CA LEU A 49 -9.63 5.90 3.55
C LEU A 49 -9.80 7.18 4.36
N VAL A 50 -10.94 7.86 4.23
CA VAL A 50 -11.25 9.07 5.01
C VAL A 50 -11.25 8.76 6.50
N LEU A 51 -11.86 7.64 6.91
CA LEU A 51 -11.85 7.20 8.31
C LEU A 51 -10.43 6.89 8.81
N ILE A 52 -9.56 6.28 7.98
CA ILE A 52 -8.15 6.05 8.33
C ILE A 52 -7.45 7.40 8.55
N CYS A 53 -7.53 8.32 7.60
CA CYS A 53 -6.87 9.62 7.69
C CYS A 53 -7.37 10.42 8.91
N TRP A 54 -8.67 10.52 9.09
CA TRP A 54 -9.27 11.22 10.22
C TRP A 54 -8.93 10.55 11.55
N GLY A 55 -9.08 9.23 11.63
CA GLY A 55 -8.74 8.45 12.82
C GLY A 55 -7.27 8.54 13.19
N PHE A 56 -6.37 8.62 12.19
CA PHE A 56 -4.94 8.82 12.42
C PHE A 56 -4.65 10.21 13.01
N VAL A 57 -5.28 11.28 12.50
CA VAL A 57 -5.18 12.64 13.05
C VAL A 57 -5.68 12.69 14.49
N LEU A 58 -6.84 12.11 14.79
CA LEU A 58 -7.36 12.01 16.16
C LEU A 58 -6.42 11.23 17.09
N ALA A 59 -5.84 10.13 16.60
CA ALA A 59 -4.90 9.33 17.38
C ALA A 59 -3.56 10.03 17.67
N ARG A 60 -3.21 11.06 16.90
CA ARG A 60 -2.02 11.92 17.16
C ARG A 60 -2.19 12.80 18.38
N GLN A 61 -3.44 13.16 18.76
CA GLN A 61 -3.74 13.98 19.93
C GLN A 61 -3.47 13.24 21.26
N HIS A 62 -3.50 11.90 21.24
CA HIS A 62 -3.25 11.05 22.40
C HIS A 62 -2.15 10.03 22.06
N PRO A 63 -0.86 10.45 22.06
CA PRO A 63 0.25 9.59 21.68
C PRO A 63 0.45 8.47 22.71
N LEU A 64 0.53 7.23 22.22
CA LEU A 64 0.84 6.05 23.03
C LEU A 64 2.10 5.40 22.45
N PRO A 65 3.28 5.68 23.05
CA PRO A 65 4.54 5.10 22.58
C PRO A 65 4.61 3.62 22.97
N LEU A 66 5.02 2.75 22.05
CA LEU A 66 5.28 1.34 22.27
C LEU A 66 6.79 1.05 22.29
N TYR A 67 7.53 1.73 21.45
CA TYR A 67 9.00 1.65 21.37
C TYR A 67 9.56 2.94 20.78
N SER A 68 10.87 3.16 20.99
CA SER A 68 11.59 4.34 20.51
C SER A 68 12.66 3.92 19.51
N PRO A 69 12.41 4.04 18.20
CA PRO A 69 13.40 3.72 17.18
C PRO A 69 14.63 4.62 17.27
N ALA A 70 15.81 4.05 17.00
CA ALA A 70 17.02 4.85 16.87
C ALA A 70 16.92 5.81 15.66
N PRO A 71 17.48 7.03 15.75
CA PRO A 71 17.32 8.07 14.71
C PRO A 71 17.72 7.64 13.30
N PHE A 72 18.73 6.77 13.16
CA PHE A 72 19.21 6.31 11.87
C PHE A 72 18.12 5.57 11.05
N TRP A 73 17.11 4.97 11.71
CA TRP A 73 16.02 4.28 11.03
C TRP A 73 15.20 5.22 10.15
N ARG A 74 15.15 6.52 10.44
CA ARG A 74 14.47 7.50 9.59
C ARG A 74 15.15 7.63 8.24
N HIS A 75 16.49 7.71 8.22
CA HIS A 75 17.26 7.79 6.97
C HIS A 75 17.16 6.49 6.17
N LEU A 76 17.21 5.35 6.86
CA LEU A 76 17.02 4.06 6.21
C LEU A 76 15.59 3.92 5.64
N ASN A 77 14.58 4.46 6.33
CA ASN A 77 13.21 4.50 5.82
C ASN A 77 13.12 5.28 4.50
N ALA A 78 13.88 6.34 4.31
CA ALA A 78 13.90 7.05 3.03
C ALA A 78 14.30 6.13 1.86
N LEU A 79 15.25 5.21 2.06
CA LEU A 79 15.62 4.19 1.08
C LEU A 79 14.51 3.15 0.88
N PHE A 80 13.86 2.70 1.96
CA PHE A 80 12.67 1.84 1.84
C PHE A 80 11.58 2.53 1.02
N MET A 81 11.36 3.83 1.21
CA MET A 81 10.36 4.58 0.44
C MET A 81 10.75 4.69 -1.03
N LEU A 82 12.02 4.92 -1.36
CA LEU A 82 12.49 4.90 -2.75
C LEU A 82 12.13 3.57 -3.44
N VAL A 83 12.49 2.46 -2.80
CA VAL A 83 12.16 1.12 -3.31
C VAL A 83 10.64 0.93 -3.42
N ALA A 84 9.88 1.36 -2.41
CA ALA A 84 8.41 1.25 -2.41
C ALA A 84 7.79 2.04 -3.57
N PHE A 85 8.24 3.26 -3.86
CA PHE A 85 7.74 4.05 -4.99
C PHE A 85 8.09 3.40 -6.33
N VAL A 86 9.31 2.91 -6.52
CA VAL A 86 9.69 2.19 -7.75
C VAL A 86 8.80 0.96 -7.95
N LEU A 87 8.60 0.14 -6.91
CA LEU A 87 7.71 -1.02 -6.96
C LEU A 87 6.24 -0.64 -7.22
N PHE A 88 5.77 0.46 -6.66
CA PHE A 88 4.42 0.97 -6.87
C PHE A 88 4.19 1.35 -8.33
N PHE A 89 5.15 2.05 -8.95
CA PHE A 89 5.07 2.42 -10.36
C PHE A 89 5.34 1.24 -11.29
N ALA A 90 6.14 0.25 -10.89
CA ALA A 90 6.29 -0.99 -11.64
C ALA A 90 4.94 -1.72 -11.87
N ALA A 91 3.99 -1.57 -10.94
CA ALA A 91 2.66 -2.14 -11.13
C ALA A 91 1.85 -1.45 -12.26
N ARG A 92 2.15 -0.20 -12.57
CA ARG A 92 1.39 0.66 -13.48
C ARG A 92 2.04 0.84 -14.84
N VAL A 93 3.35 1.01 -14.87
CA VAL A 93 4.10 1.12 -16.13
C VAL A 93 4.03 -0.24 -16.85
N PRO A 94 3.59 -0.27 -18.11
CA PRO A 94 3.52 -1.52 -18.87
C PRO A 94 4.91 -2.03 -19.25
N ARG A 95 5.01 -3.34 -19.48
CA ARG A 95 6.18 -4.00 -20.09
C ARG A 95 7.51 -3.67 -19.38
N ASN A 96 7.55 -3.68 -18.04
CA ASN A 96 8.79 -3.61 -17.27
C ASN A 96 9.18 -4.99 -16.70
N HIS A 97 10.49 -5.25 -16.57
CA HIS A 97 11.01 -6.51 -16.06
C HIS A 97 10.68 -6.72 -14.59
N ILE A 98 10.56 -5.65 -13.78
CA ILE A 98 10.20 -5.72 -12.36
C ILE A 98 8.84 -6.40 -12.21
N LYS A 99 7.82 -5.94 -12.95
CA LYS A 99 6.47 -6.56 -12.94
C LYS A 99 6.47 -7.97 -13.52
N ALA A 100 7.21 -8.19 -14.61
CA ALA A 100 7.31 -9.50 -15.23
C ALA A 100 7.87 -10.55 -14.26
N LYS A 101 8.94 -10.22 -13.52
CA LYS A 101 9.61 -11.11 -12.57
C LYS A 101 8.85 -11.24 -11.24
N LEU A 102 8.44 -10.12 -10.64
CA LEU A 102 7.85 -10.11 -9.28
C LEU A 102 6.36 -10.44 -9.25
N GLY A 103 5.65 -10.20 -10.34
CA GLY A 103 4.23 -10.51 -10.49
C GLY A 103 3.28 -9.48 -9.86
N HIS A 104 3.46 -9.19 -8.59
CA HIS A 104 2.59 -8.28 -7.82
C HIS A 104 3.40 -7.16 -7.14
N PRO A 105 4.09 -6.28 -7.90
CA PRO A 105 5.00 -5.28 -7.34
C PRO A 105 4.29 -4.27 -6.44
N GLN A 106 2.99 -3.96 -6.67
CA GLN A 106 2.23 -3.09 -5.78
C GLN A 106 2.10 -3.66 -4.35
N LEU A 107 1.89 -4.96 -4.20
CA LEU A 107 1.81 -5.58 -2.87
C LEU A 107 3.17 -5.59 -2.18
N LEU A 108 4.26 -5.77 -2.96
CA LEU A 108 5.61 -5.63 -2.44
C LEU A 108 5.90 -4.18 -2.03
N ALA A 109 5.44 -3.19 -2.78
CA ALA A 109 5.54 -1.78 -2.41
C ALA A 109 4.89 -1.50 -1.05
N VAL A 110 3.67 -2.01 -0.82
CA VAL A 110 2.98 -1.87 0.48
C VAL A 110 3.75 -2.54 1.60
N LYS A 111 4.34 -3.73 1.37
CA LYS A 111 5.18 -4.40 2.38
C LYS A 111 6.41 -3.56 2.75
N VAL A 112 7.15 -3.09 1.73
CA VAL A 112 8.36 -2.29 1.94
C VAL A 112 8.02 -0.97 2.65
N TRP A 113 6.96 -0.29 2.22
CA TRP A 113 6.43 0.91 2.84
C TRP A 113 6.07 0.69 4.32
N ALA A 114 5.33 -0.37 4.61
CA ALA A 114 4.90 -0.65 5.98
C ALA A 114 6.08 -1.03 6.89
N VAL A 115 7.00 -1.87 6.42
CA VAL A 115 8.21 -2.24 7.17
C VAL A 115 9.08 -1.03 7.47
N GLY A 116 9.34 -0.17 6.46
CA GLY A 116 10.13 1.03 6.65
C GLY A 116 9.54 1.96 7.72
N HIS A 117 8.22 2.17 7.70
CA HIS A 117 7.56 3.00 8.71
C HIS A 117 7.55 2.35 10.10
N LEU A 118 7.31 1.04 10.21
CA LEU A 118 7.40 0.33 11.49
C LEU A 118 8.79 0.41 12.12
N LEU A 119 9.84 0.43 11.31
CA LEU A 119 11.20 0.61 11.80
C LEU A 119 11.51 2.05 12.25
N ALA A 120 10.85 3.04 11.62
CA ALA A 120 11.11 4.45 11.85
C ALA A 120 10.18 5.13 12.88
N THR A 121 9.03 4.50 13.22
CA THR A 121 8.01 5.05 14.12
C THR A 121 7.60 4.00 15.14
N GLY A 122 7.28 4.43 16.37
CA GLY A 122 7.03 3.50 17.47
C GLY A 122 5.73 3.75 18.24
N MET A 123 4.79 4.55 17.70
CA MET A 123 3.52 4.81 18.34
C MET A 123 2.48 3.71 18.02
N LEU A 124 1.57 3.44 18.96
CA LEU A 124 0.51 2.45 18.77
C LEU A 124 -0.30 2.70 17.48
N ARG A 125 -0.63 3.96 17.14
CA ARG A 125 -1.36 4.30 15.91
C ARG A 125 -0.59 3.87 14.66
N ASP A 126 0.75 4.02 14.68
CA ASP A 126 1.63 3.67 13.57
C ASP A 126 1.70 2.14 13.41
N VAL A 127 1.82 1.43 14.54
CA VAL A 127 1.81 -0.05 14.54
C VAL A 127 0.47 -0.58 14.06
N LEU A 128 -0.65 0.00 14.46
CA LEU A 128 -1.97 -0.38 13.97
C LEU A 128 -2.10 -0.11 12.46
N LEU A 129 -1.69 1.05 11.97
CA LEU A 129 -1.78 1.40 10.56
C LEU A 129 -0.86 0.50 9.72
N PHE A 130 0.44 0.62 9.93
CA PHE A 130 1.44 -0.06 9.10
C PHE A 130 1.43 -1.59 9.30
N GLY A 131 1.21 -2.06 10.53
CA GLY A 131 1.10 -3.49 10.83
C GLY A 131 -0.10 -4.15 10.15
N SER A 132 -1.26 -3.49 10.15
CA SER A 132 -2.46 -4.00 9.46
C SER A 132 -2.26 -4.07 7.94
N PHE A 133 -1.67 -3.04 7.33
CA PHE A 133 -1.36 -3.05 5.90
C PHE A 133 -0.29 -4.08 5.55
N LEU A 134 0.72 -4.27 6.40
CA LEU A 134 1.75 -5.29 6.21
C LEU A 134 1.14 -6.69 6.20
N LEU A 135 0.36 -7.02 7.24
CA LEU A 135 -0.31 -8.31 7.35
C LEU A 135 -1.21 -8.57 6.13
N TRP A 136 -2.05 -7.59 5.77
CA TRP A 136 -2.90 -7.69 4.60
C TRP A 136 -2.11 -7.91 3.31
N ALA A 137 -1.03 -7.14 3.09
CA ALA A 137 -0.22 -7.25 1.89
C ALA A 137 0.52 -8.60 1.81
N VAL A 138 0.95 -9.16 2.94
CA VAL A 138 1.57 -10.50 3.01
C VAL A 138 0.57 -11.57 2.60
N VAL A 139 -0.62 -11.56 3.20
CA VAL A 139 -1.67 -12.55 2.91
C VAL A 139 -2.14 -12.45 1.45
N LEU A 140 -2.47 -11.24 0.99
CA LEU A 140 -2.95 -11.05 -0.38
C LEU A 140 -1.86 -11.40 -1.42
N PHE A 141 -0.60 -11.12 -1.13
CA PHE A 141 0.51 -11.53 -2.00
C PHE A 141 0.59 -13.06 -2.11
N ALA A 142 0.53 -13.77 -0.99
CA ALA A 142 0.57 -15.23 -0.97
C ALA A 142 -0.60 -15.85 -1.76
N VAL A 143 -1.82 -15.37 -1.52
CA VAL A 143 -3.03 -15.81 -2.25
C VAL A 143 -2.93 -15.50 -3.74
N SER A 144 -2.47 -14.29 -4.10
CA SER A 144 -2.30 -13.89 -5.50
C SER A 144 -1.26 -14.76 -6.23
N ARG A 145 -0.13 -15.07 -5.57
CA ARG A 145 0.91 -15.95 -6.13
C ARG A 145 0.40 -17.40 -6.30
N ARG A 146 -0.38 -17.91 -5.34
CA ARG A 146 -1.00 -19.23 -5.45
C ARG A 146 -1.97 -19.30 -6.63
N ARG A 147 -2.79 -18.26 -6.80
CA ARG A 147 -3.73 -18.15 -7.92
C ARG A 147 -3.00 -18.10 -9.26
N ASP A 148 -1.95 -17.28 -9.37
CA ASP A 148 -1.14 -17.20 -10.60
C ASP A 148 -0.58 -18.57 -11.00
N ARG A 149 -0.07 -19.34 -10.02
CA ARG A 149 0.43 -20.69 -10.30
C ARG A 149 -0.68 -21.64 -10.77
N ARG A 150 -1.88 -21.58 -10.14
CA ARG A 150 -3.02 -22.42 -10.54
C ARG A 150 -3.51 -22.10 -11.96
N LEU A 151 -3.47 -20.83 -12.35
CA LEU A 151 -3.96 -20.35 -13.64
C LEU A 151 -2.88 -20.36 -14.73
N GLY A 152 -1.65 -20.76 -14.42
CA GLY A 152 -0.54 -20.68 -15.38
C GLY A 152 -0.29 -19.27 -15.91
N THR A 153 -0.45 -18.23 -15.06
CA THR A 153 -0.43 -16.84 -15.50
C THR A 153 0.92 -16.47 -16.09
N VAL A 154 0.95 -16.20 -17.40
CA VAL A 154 2.12 -15.68 -18.12
C VAL A 154 2.01 -14.15 -18.17
N ARG A 155 3.12 -13.47 -17.91
CA ARG A 155 3.21 -12.01 -17.98
C ARG A 155 4.01 -11.58 -19.21
N PRO A 156 3.66 -10.46 -19.86
CA PRO A 156 4.43 -9.92 -20.97
C PRO A 156 5.88 -9.68 -20.54
N ALA A 157 6.80 -9.95 -21.46
CA ALA A 157 8.22 -9.64 -21.27
C ALA A 157 8.43 -8.16 -20.99
N GLY A 158 9.39 -7.86 -20.12
CA GLY A 158 9.82 -6.50 -19.85
C GLY A 158 10.64 -5.90 -20.97
N THR A 159 10.86 -4.60 -20.91
CA THR A 159 11.74 -3.85 -21.79
C THR A 159 12.58 -2.88 -20.96
N LEU A 160 13.79 -2.55 -21.41
CA LEU A 160 14.64 -1.55 -20.75
C LEU A 160 13.96 -0.17 -20.69
N LYS A 161 13.19 0.19 -21.72
CA LYS A 161 12.39 1.43 -21.71
C LYS A 161 11.33 1.42 -20.61
N GLY A 162 10.66 0.29 -20.41
CA GLY A 162 9.68 0.13 -19.31
C GLY A 162 10.35 0.23 -17.94
N ASP A 163 11.55 -0.35 -17.77
CA ASP A 163 12.29 -0.25 -16.53
C ASP A 163 12.76 1.18 -16.26
N ALA A 164 13.38 1.83 -17.26
CA ALA A 164 13.85 3.21 -17.14
C ALA A 164 12.72 4.17 -16.77
N LEU A 165 11.55 4.06 -17.45
CA LEU A 165 10.37 4.86 -17.11
C LEU A 165 9.87 4.56 -15.69
N THR A 166 9.85 3.29 -15.28
CA THR A 166 9.43 2.88 -13.92
C THR A 166 10.31 3.50 -12.86
N VAL A 167 11.63 3.41 -13.03
CA VAL A 167 12.61 3.97 -12.10
C VAL A 167 12.54 5.50 -12.08
N LEU A 168 12.51 6.13 -13.26
CA LEU A 168 12.42 7.59 -13.37
C LEU A 168 11.19 8.14 -12.65
N VAL A 169 10.01 7.63 -12.95
CA VAL A 169 8.77 8.09 -12.29
C VAL A 169 8.79 7.77 -10.80
N GLY A 170 9.25 6.59 -10.40
CA GLY A 170 9.38 6.22 -9.00
C GLY A 170 10.29 7.17 -8.21
N VAL A 171 11.47 7.50 -8.77
CA VAL A 171 12.42 8.44 -8.16
C VAL A 171 11.86 9.86 -8.09
N VAL A 172 11.28 10.38 -9.18
CA VAL A 172 10.71 11.73 -9.22
C VAL A 172 9.61 11.90 -8.17
N VAL A 173 8.69 10.93 -8.10
CA VAL A 173 7.59 10.99 -7.11
C VAL A 173 8.13 10.80 -5.69
N TRP A 174 9.11 9.93 -5.48
CA TRP A 174 9.78 9.79 -4.19
C TRP A 174 10.44 11.11 -3.75
N LEU A 175 11.18 11.80 -4.63
CA LEU A 175 11.77 13.11 -4.35
C LEU A 175 10.69 14.13 -3.97
N ALA A 176 9.61 14.22 -4.74
CA ALA A 176 8.50 15.10 -4.43
C ALA A 176 7.89 14.82 -3.05
N PHE A 177 7.72 13.54 -2.69
CA PHE A 177 7.24 13.15 -1.37
C PHE A 177 8.24 13.43 -0.26
N ALA A 178 9.52 13.09 -0.44
CA ALA A 178 10.54 13.24 0.57
C ALA A 178 10.79 14.71 0.96
N PHE A 179 10.74 15.63 -0.02
CA PHE A 179 11.10 17.02 0.22
C PHE A 179 9.92 17.96 0.42
N TRP A 180 8.71 17.64 -0.06
CA TRP A 180 7.55 18.56 0.01
C TRP A 180 6.26 17.90 0.44
N LEU A 181 5.79 16.87 -0.28
CA LEU A 181 4.41 16.37 -0.12
C LEU A 181 4.19 15.71 1.24
N HIS A 182 5.18 15.00 1.79
CA HIS A 182 5.03 14.33 3.08
C HIS A 182 4.82 15.35 4.20
N GLN A 183 5.61 16.42 4.23
CA GLN A 183 5.45 17.48 5.23
C GLN A 183 4.13 18.24 5.05
N TRP A 184 3.78 18.56 3.81
CA TRP A 184 2.54 19.26 3.50
C TRP A 184 1.29 18.45 3.88
N LEU A 185 1.28 17.14 3.59
CA LEU A 185 0.13 16.27 3.83
C LEU A 185 0.03 15.80 5.29
N PHE A 186 1.16 15.52 5.93
CA PHE A 186 1.19 14.85 7.23
C PHE A 186 1.80 15.71 8.35
N GLY A 187 2.35 16.88 8.02
CA GLY A 187 2.98 17.78 8.99
C GLY A 187 4.28 17.24 9.60
N VAL A 188 4.95 16.30 8.93
CA VAL A 188 6.19 15.66 9.38
C VAL A 188 7.19 15.66 8.23
N ASN A 189 8.43 16.15 8.50
CA ASN A 189 9.51 15.98 7.56
C ASN A 189 10.11 14.56 7.71
N PRO A 190 10.14 13.74 6.66
CA PRO A 190 10.60 12.35 6.76
C PRO A 190 12.13 12.22 6.83
N LEU A 191 12.87 13.30 6.59
CA LEU A 191 14.35 13.31 6.53
C LEU A 191 15.01 13.91 7.79
N THR A 192 14.24 14.58 8.68
CA THR A 192 14.74 15.20 9.91
C THR A 192 14.18 14.60 11.18
#